data_9d3d83b1dc613df09338518ece729ca4
#
_entry.id   9d3d83b1dc613df09338518ece729ca4
#
_cell.length_a   1.000
_cell.length_b   1.000
_cell.length_c   1.000
_cell.angle_alpha   90.00
_cell.angle_beta   90.00
_cell.angle_gamma   90.00
#
_symmetry.space_group_name_H-M   'P 1'
#
loop_
_entity.id
_entity.type
_entity.pdbx_description
1 polymer ?
#
loop_
_entity_poly.entity_id
_entity_poly.type
_entity_poly.pdbx_seq_one_letter_code
_entity_poly.pdbx_strand_id
1 'polypeptide(L)'
;MAFLDQVEQAGVDIATDKWNLLCLGIFEDKELSNQQQQFDKVFSGRISEILAEDDFRGESGQTEFVHPGQGIPVKRLLLVGLGKREKFTIDKARHAGGTAAREAQKRRLAEFAVELFGKTALNESTGEIGQAVAEGLVLGSYQFTEYKTDRKSVV
;
A
#
# COMPACT_ATOMS: atom_id res chain seq x y z
N MET A 1 -6.46 -21.74 0.07
CA MET A 1 -7.33 -20.63 -0.40
C MET A 1 -6.59 -19.31 -0.23
N ALA A 2 -6.63 -18.46 -1.23
CA ALA A 2 -6.00 -17.14 -1.15
C ALA A 2 -6.80 -16.22 -0.24
N PHE A 3 -6.11 -15.31 0.42
CA PHE A 3 -6.72 -14.28 1.26
C PHE A 3 -7.61 -13.33 0.43
N LEU A 4 -7.16 -12.99 -0.79
CA LEU A 4 -7.87 -12.09 -1.68
C LEU A 4 -8.60 -12.90 -2.77
N ASP A 5 -9.91 -12.73 -2.83
CA ASP A 5 -10.75 -13.37 -3.85
C ASP A 5 -10.80 -12.53 -5.13
N GLN A 6 -10.69 -11.22 -5.00
CA GLN A 6 -10.92 -10.30 -6.10
C GLN A 6 -10.07 -9.05 -5.96
N VAL A 7 -9.45 -8.64 -7.05
CA VAL A 7 -8.72 -7.38 -7.15
C VAL A 7 -9.26 -6.60 -8.33
N GLU A 8 -9.69 -5.36 -8.09
CA GLU A 8 -10.23 -4.47 -9.12
C GLU A 8 -9.47 -3.17 -9.19
N GLN A 9 -9.31 -2.64 -10.38
CA GLN A 9 -8.82 -1.28 -10.56
C GLN A 9 -10.03 -0.35 -10.64
N ALA A 10 -10.10 0.60 -9.73
CA ALA A 10 -11.21 1.52 -9.64
C ALA A 10 -10.74 2.88 -9.15
N GLY A 11 -11.54 3.92 -9.44
CA GLY A 11 -11.33 5.22 -8.84
C GLY A 11 -11.83 5.20 -7.40
N VAL A 12 -11.06 5.78 -6.49
CA VAL A 12 -11.41 5.89 -5.08
C VAL A 12 -11.54 7.36 -4.73
N ASP A 13 -12.70 7.75 -4.21
CA ASP A 13 -12.91 9.09 -3.66
C ASP A 13 -12.67 9.02 -2.15
N ILE A 14 -11.53 9.52 -1.75
CA ILE A 14 -11.09 9.40 -0.36
C ILE A 14 -11.94 10.22 0.61
N ALA A 15 -12.63 11.22 0.11
CA ALA A 15 -13.50 12.07 0.94
C ALA A 15 -14.83 11.39 1.27
N THR A 16 -15.28 10.46 0.44
CA THR A 16 -16.60 9.83 0.56
C THR A 16 -16.56 8.32 0.69
N ASP A 17 -15.59 7.65 0.07
CA ASP A 17 -15.50 6.20 0.10
C ASP A 17 -14.99 5.71 1.45
N LYS A 18 -15.66 4.71 1.99
CA LYS A 18 -15.33 4.14 3.29
C LYS A 18 -14.48 2.90 3.10
N TRP A 19 -13.23 2.99 3.53
CA TRP A 19 -12.30 1.86 3.46
C TRP A 19 -11.73 1.56 4.84
N ASN A 20 -11.53 0.28 5.11
CA ASN A 20 -10.86 -0.14 6.35
C ASN A 20 -9.38 0.21 6.32
N LEU A 21 -8.79 0.24 5.13
CA LEU A 21 -7.37 0.49 4.96
C LEU A 21 -7.11 1.10 3.59
N LEU A 22 -6.28 2.11 3.54
CA LEU A 22 -5.73 2.67 2.30
C LEU A 22 -4.21 2.57 2.37
N CYS A 23 -3.59 1.98 1.34
CA CYS A 23 -2.14 1.80 1.27
C CYS A 23 -1.54 2.81 0.29
N LEU A 24 -0.55 3.57 0.74
CA LEU A 24 0.16 4.58 -0.05
C LEU A 24 1.64 4.24 -0.10
N GLY A 25 2.27 4.42 -1.25
CA GLY A 25 3.70 4.21 -1.42
C GLY A 25 4.49 5.50 -1.25
N ILE A 26 5.54 5.45 -0.44
CA ILE A 26 6.36 6.62 -0.12
C ILE A 26 7.82 6.32 -0.47
N PHE A 27 8.42 7.17 -1.29
CA PHE A 27 9.84 7.07 -1.61
C PHE A 27 10.71 7.63 -0.48
N GLU A 28 12.00 7.30 -0.51
CA GLU A 28 12.96 7.80 0.49
C GLU A 28 13.11 9.32 0.49
N ASP A 29 12.88 9.98 -0.66
CA ASP A 29 12.89 11.45 -0.73
C ASP A 29 11.71 12.09 0.00
N LYS A 30 10.71 11.28 0.37
CA LYS A 30 9.51 11.71 1.10
C LYS A 30 8.68 12.76 0.36
N GLU A 31 8.89 12.90 -0.94
CA GLU A 31 8.08 13.79 -1.78
C GLU A 31 6.75 13.14 -2.10
N LEU A 32 5.67 13.83 -1.84
CA LEU A 32 4.32 13.34 -2.11
C LEU A 32 3.91 13.69 -3.54
N SER A 33 3.23 12.75 -4.22
CA SER A 33 2.60 13.02 -5.50
C SER A 33 1.45 14.00 -5.30
N ASN A 34 0.96 14.59 -6.40
CA ASN A 34 -0.20 15.50 -6.32
C ASN A 34 -1.40 14.83 -5.66
N GLN A 35 -1.66 13.58 -6.01
CA GLN A 35 -2.75 12.81 -5.41
C GLN A 35 -2.52 12.58 -3.92
N GLN A 36 -1.30 12.23 -3.54
CA GLN A 36 -0.96 12.03 -2.13
C GLN A 36 -1.06 13.32 -1.33
N GLN A 37 -0.72 14.47 -1.93
CA GLN A 37 -0.91 15.77 -1.30
C GLN A 37 -2.38 16.06 -1.03
N GLN A 38 -3.26 15.70 -1.95
CA GLN A 38 -4.70 15.83 -1.75
C GLN A 38 -5.19 14.93 -0.62
N PHE A 39 -4.70 13.71 -0.56
CA PHE A 39 -5.01 12.79 0.53
C PHE A 39 -4.53 13.35 1.86
N ASP A 40 -3.33 13.92 1.89
CA ASP A 40 -2.77 14.51 3.11
C ASP A 40 -3.65 15.65 3.64
N LYS A 41 -4.22 16.46 2.74
CA LYS A 41 -5.15 17.50 3.15
C LYS A 41 -6.41 16.91 3.79
N VAL A 42 -6.97 15.85 3.21
CA VAL A 42 -8.13 15.15 3.77
C VAL A 42 -7.80 14.60 5.16
N PHE A 43 -6.58 14.13 5.36
CA PHE A 43 -6.11 13.59 6.63
C PHE A 43 -5.49 14.67 7.55
N SER A 44 -5.77 15.94 7.28
CA SER A 44 -5.35 17.09 8.12
C SER A 44 -3.83 17.16 8.32
N GLY A 45 -3.06 16.81 7.29
CA GLY A 45 -1.60 16.87 7.31
C GLY A 45 -0.95 15.72 8.06
N ARG A 46 -1.69 14.68 8.39
CA ARG A 46 -1.18 13.56 9.18
C ARG A 46 -0.05 12.81 8.47
N ILE A 47 -0.12 12.67 7.14
CA ILE A 47 0.94 12.01 6.37
C ILE A 47 2.23 12.82 6.47
N SER A 48 2.16 14.12 6.21
CA SER A 48 3.34 15.01 6.31
C SER A 48 3.94 14.99 7.71
N GLU A 49 3.10 14.93 8.73
CA GLU A 49 3.54 14.87 10.12
C GLU A 49 4.37 13.61 10.38
N ILE A 50 3.89 12.45 9.91
CA ILE A 50 4.60 11.17 10.05
C ILE A 50 5.93 11.21 9.27
N LEU A 51 5.92 11.78 8.07
CA LEU A 51 7.12 11.84 7.23
C LEU A 51 8.18 12.78 7.80
N ALA A 52 7.79 13.72 8.65
CA ALA A 52 8.74 14.60 9.34
C ALA A 52 9.49 13.89 10.48
N GLU A 53 8.97 12.74 10.91
CA GLU A 53 9.62 11.93 11.94
C GLU A 53 10.67 11.01 11.29
N ASP A 54 11.71 10.66 12.04
CA ASP A 54 12.80 9.82 11.52
C ASP A 54 12.47 8.33 11.49
N ASP A 55 11.41 7.92 12.13
CA ASP A 55 11.06 6.49 12.25
C ASP A 55 10.66 5.86 10.93
N PHE A 56 9.97 6.61 10.06
CA PHE A 56 9.62 6.15 8.72
C PHE A 56 10.48 6.84 7.68
N ARG A 57 11.33 6.07 7.01
CA ARG A 57 12.31 6.60 6.04
C ARG A 57 11.95 6.32 4.58
N GLY A 58 10.90 5.57 4.34
CA GLY A 58 10.53 5.19 2.98
C GLY A 58 11.40 4.09 2.39
N GLU A 59 12.19 3.40 3.21
CA GLU A 59 13.02 2.30 2.74
C GLU A 59 12.16 1.18 2.17
N SER A 60 12.67 0.51 1.15
CA SER A 60 11.93 -0.58 0.48
C SER A 60 11.47 -1.63 1.49
N GLY A 61 10.16 -1.88 1.52
CA GLY A 61 9.56 -2.85 2.42
C GLY A 61 9.22 -2.33 3.81
N GLN A 62 9.64 -1.12 4.16
CA GLN A 62 9.27 -0.52 5.43
C GLN A 62 7.79 -0.17 5.42
N THR A 63 7.11 -0.38 6.54
CA THR A 63 5.68 -0.07 6.67
C THR A 63 5.39 0.71 7.95
N GLU A 64 4.36 1.55 7.89
CA GLU A 64 3.89 2.32 9.04
C GLU A 64 2.37 2.40 8.98
N PHE A 65 1.69 1.98 10.06
CA PHE A 65 0.25 2.17 10.20
C PHE A 65 -0.05 3.49 10.88
N VAL A 66 -1.03 4.21 10.33
CA VAL A 66 -1.40 5.54 10.78
C VAL A 66 -2.91 5.63 10.94
N HIS A 67 -3.35 6.20 12.06
CA HIS A 67 -4.75 6.57 12.23
C HIS A 67 -4.95 7.97 11.64
N PRO A 68 -5.82 8.13 10.64
CA PRO A 68 -5.99 9.44 9.99
C PRO A 68 -6.75 10.46 10.85
N GLY A 69 -7.46 10.01 11.90
CA GLY A 69 -8.22 10.89 12.77
C GLY A 69 -9.72 10.64 12.65
N GLN A 70 -10.48 11.32 13.51
CA GLN A 70 -11.95 11.19 13.53
C GLN A 70 -12.59 11.91 12.37
N GLY A 71 -13.74 11.41 11.93
CA GLY A 71 -14.53 12.03 10.87
C GLY A 71 -14.03 11.79 9.47
N ILE A 72 -13.01 10.94 9.30
CA ILE A 72 -12.45 10.59 8.00
C ILE A 72 -12.97 9.20 7.60
N PRO A 73 -13.44 9.02 6.35
CA PRO A 73 -14.01 7.73 5.93
C PRO A 73 -13.04 6.56 5.97
N VAL A 74 -11.75 6.81 5.77
CA VAL A 74 -10.72 5.77 5.82
C VAL A 74 -10.33 5.55 7.29
N LYS A 75 -10.43 4.32 7.76
CA LYS A 75 -10.14 4.00 9.16
C LYS A 75 -8.67 3.96 9.48
N ARG A 76 -7.84 3.50 8.53
CA ARG A 76 -6.40 3.36 8.73
C ARG A 76 -5.65 3.63 7.45
N LEU A 77 -4.44 4.16 7.58
CA LEU A 77 -3.49 4.29 6.49
C LEU A 77 -2.34 3.31 6.70
N LEU A 78 -1.87 2.72 5.61
CA LEU A 78 -0.61 1.99 5.60
C LEU A 78 0.33 2.74 4.65
N LEU A 79 1.45 3.21 5.18
CA LEU A 79 2.52 3.76 4.36
C LEU A 79 3.50 2.63 4.04
N VAL A 80 3.78 2.43 2.77
CA VAL A 80 4.68 1.40 2.28
C VAL A 80 5.90 2.09 1.67
N GLY A 81 7.08 1.78 2.19
CA GLY A 81 8.33 2.32 1.66
C GLY A 81 8.64 1.74 0.29
N LEU A 82 8.95 2.60 -0.67
CA LEU A 82 9.25 2.22 -2.05
C LEU A 82 10.74 2.26 -2.37
N GLY A 83 11.56 2.72 -1.43
CA GLY A 83 12.99 2.88 -1.64
C GLY A 83 13.33 4.14 -2.42
N LYS A 84 14.45 4.11 -3.12
CA LYS A 84 14.92 5.26 -3.89
C LYS A 84 14.13 5.40 -5.19
N ARG A 85 13.67 6.60 -5.46
CA ARG A 85 12.85 6.90 -6.65
C ARG A 85 13.57 6.54 -7.94
N GLU A 86 14.85 6.85 -8.05
CA GLU A 86 15.64 6.59 -9.24
C GLU A 86 15.91 5.09 -9.49
N LYS A 87 15.68 4.25 -8.49
CA LYS A 87 15.87 2.80 -8.60
C LYS A 87 14.55 2.04 -8.70
N PHE A 88 13.43 2.76 -8.70
CA PHE A 88 12.12 2.12 -8.70
C PHE A 88 11.81 1.50 -10.07
N THR A 89 11.27 0.28 -10.04
CA THR A 89 10.91 -0.49 -11.23
C THR A 89 9.50 -1.06 -11.06
N ILE A 90 8.93 -1.55 -12.16
CA ILE A 90 7.61 -2.19 -12.11
C ILE A 90 7.63 -3.43 -11.20
N ASP A 91 8.76 -4.11 -11.14
CA ASP A 91 8.93 -5.26 -10.26
C ASP A 91 8.85 -4.87 -8.79
N LYS A 92 9.38 -3.70 -8.45
CA LYS A 92 9.27 -3.16 -7.09
C LYS A 92 7.84 -2.73 -6.77
N ALA A 93 7.08 -2.28 -7.76
CA ALA A 93 5.65 -2.01 -7.58
C ALA A 93 4.90 -3.30 -7.24
N ARG A 94 5.25 -4.40 -7.89
CA ARG A 94 4.69 -5.73 -7.58
C ARG A 94 5.03 -6.14 -6.15
N HIS A 95 6.27 -5.95 -5.72
CA HIS A 95 6.69 -6.25 -4.35
C HIS A 95 5.95 -5.40 -3.32
N ALA A 96 5.72 -4.13 -3.62
CA ALA A 96 4.96 -3.25 -2.73
C ALA A 96 3.52 -3.74 -2.57
N GLY A 97 2.91 -4.24 -3.65
CA GLY A 97 1.61 -4.89 -3.58
C GLY A 97 1.60 -6.08 -2.64
N GLY A 98 2.63 -6.92 -2.73
CA GLY A 98 2.78 -8.07 -1.82
C GLY A 98 2.93 -7.66 -0.37
N THR A 99 3.69 -6.62 -0.10
CA THR A 99 3.85 -6.06 1.25
C THR A 99 2.50 -5.58 1.79
N ALA A 100 1.74 -4.84 0.98
CA ALA A 100 0.42 -4.35 1.39
C ALA A 100 -0.53 -5.50 1.73
N ALA A 101 -0.55 -6.54 0.88
CA ALA A 101 -1.42 -7.70 1.12
C ALA A 101 -1.05 -8.43 2.41
N ARG A 102 0.23 -8.64 2.66
CA ARG A 102 0.68 -9.31 3.88
C ARG A 102 0.31 -8.52 5.14
N GLU A 103 0.49 -7.20 5.10
CA GLU A 103 0.15 -6.35 6.23
C GLU A 103 -1.36 -6.31 6.48
N ALA A 104 -2.16 -6.24 5.43
CA ALA A 104 -3.62 -6.30 5.56
C ALA A 104 -4.06 -7.65 6.13
N GLN A 105 -3.46 -8.74 5.67
CA GLN A 105 -3.81 -10.08 6.13
C GLN A 105 -3.46 -10.30 7.60
N LYS A 106 -2.31 -9.78 8.05
CA LYS A 106 -1.93 -9.85 9.47
C LYS A 106 -2.99 -9.23 10.38
N ARG A 107 -3.68 -8.21 9.87
CA ARG A 107 -4.71 -7.49 10.62
C ARG A 107 -6.12 -7.93 10.26
N ARG A 108 -6.24 -8.96 9.43
CA ARG A 108 -7.53 -9.53 9.00
C ARG A 108 -8.42 -8.49 8.31
N LEU A 109 -7.80 -7.59 7.54
CA LEU A 109 -8.51 -6.58 6.76
C LEU A 109 -8.69 -7.11 5.34
N ALA A 110 -9.86 -7.68 5.06
CA ALA A 110 -10.15 -8.36 3.79
C ALA A 110 -10.45 -7.37 2.66
N GLU A 111 -10.93 -6.19 2.99
CA GLU A 111 -11.23 -5.14 2.01
C GLU A 111 -10.34 -3.93 2.26
N PHE A 112 -9.55 -3.58 1.26
CA PHE A 112 -8.65 -2.45 1.35
C PHE A 112 -8.34 -1.91 -0.03
N ALA A 113 -7.91 -0.66 -0.07
CA ALA A 113 -7.50 0.00 -1.30
C ALA A 113 -6.00 0.23 -1.30
N VAL A 114 -5.38 0.11 -2.46
CA VAL A 114 -3.98 0.46 -2.68
C VAL A 114 -3.89 1.42 -3.86
N GLU A 115 -2.96 2.38 -3.78
CA GLU A 115 -2.68 3.21 -4.93
C GLU A 115 -1.80 2.45 -5.94
N LEU A 116 -1.64 3.02 -7.11
CA LEU A 116 -0.69 2.51 -8.10
C LEU A 116 0.72 2.92 -7.66
N PHE A 117 1.38 2.05 -6.92
CA PHE A 117 2.65 2.34 -6.27
C PHE A 117 3.71 2.83 -7.27
N GLY A 118 4.24 4.01 -7.01
CA GLY A 118 5.34 4.55 -7.77
C GLY A 118 5.00 5.02 -9.17
N LYS A 119 3.71 5.23 -9.47
CA LYS A 119 3.26 5.65 -10.80
C LYS A 119 4.04 6.86 -11.34
N THR A 120 4.36 7.82 -10.48
CA THR A 120 5.07 9.04 -10.90
C THR A 120 6.53 8.79 -11.27
N ALA A 121 7.10 7.67 -10.85
CA ALA A 121 8.49 7.31 -11.13
C ALA A 121 8.62 6.31 -12.28
N LEU A 122 7.51 5.79 -12.81
CA LEU A 122 7.50 4.76 -13.84
C LEU A 122 7.03 5.31 -15.17
N ASN A 123 7.65 4.81 -16.25
CA ASN A 123 7.24 5.14 -17.62
C ASN A 123 6.18 4.20 -18.16
N GLU A 124 5.93 3.07 -17.48
CA GLU A 124 4.94 2.09 -17.88
C GLU A 124 3.53 2.69 -17.80
N SER A 125 2.61 2.11 -18.58
CA SER A 125 1.22 2.56 -18.58
C SER A 125 0.54 2.30 -17.25
N THR A 126 -0.54 3.05 -16.97
CA THR A 126 -1.36 2.82 -15.78
C THR A 126 -1.85 1.37 -15.71
N GLY A 127 -2.22 0.78 -16.86
CA GLY A 127 -2.65 -0.62 -16.91
C GLY A 127 -1.55 -1.60 -16.52
N GLU A 128 -0.33 -1.37 -16.99
CA GLU A 128 0.82 -2.22 -16.65
C GLU A 128 1.17 -2.13 -15.17
N ILE A 129 1.16 -0.93 -14.63
CA ILE A 129 1.43 -0.73 -13.20
C ILE A 129 0.32 -1.36 -12.36
N GLY A 130 -0.92 -1.16 -12.74
CA GLY A 130 -2.07 -1.77 -12.06
C GLY A 130 -2.00 -3.29 -12.07
N GLN A 131 -1.61 -3.87 -13.18
CA GLN A 131 -1.42 -5.32 -13.28
C GLN A 131 -0.31 -5.80 -12.35
N ALA A 132 0.82 -5.12 -12.32
CA ALA A 132 1.93 -5.50 -11.45
C ALA A 132 1.54 -5.43 -9.97
N VAL A 133 0.89 -4.36 -9.56
CA VAL A 133 0.41 -4.21 -8.18
C VAL A 133 -0.59 -5.31 -7.85
N ALA A 134 -1.54 -5.59 -8.74
CA ALA A 134 -2.54 -6.64 -8.54
C ALA A 134 -1.89 -8.01 -8.42
N GLU A 135 -0.92 -8.33 -9.28
CA GLU A 135 -0.16 -9.57 -9.18
C GLU A 135 0.53 -9.70 -7.83
N GLY A 136 1.14 -8.60 -7.37
CA GLY A 136 1.79 -8.56 -6.06
C GLY A 136 0.83 -8.80 -4.92
N LEU A 137 -0.35 -8.19 -4.98
CA LEU A 137 -1.40 -8.39 -3.98
C LEU A 137 -1.79 -9.87 -3.89
N VAL A 138 -2.04 -10.50 -5.03
CA VAL A 138 -2.45 -11.91 -5.08
C VAL A 138 -1.32 -12.82 -4.62
N LEU A 139 -0.10 -12.61 -5.11
CA LEU A 139 1.04 -13.44 -4.74
C LEU A 139 1.40 -13.31 -3.27
N GLY A 140 1.34 -12.09 -2.72
CA GLY A 140 1.59 -11.84 -1.30
C GLY A 140 0.60 -12.57 -0.42
N SER A 141 -0.68 -12.53 -0.80
CA SER A 141 -1.74 -13.24 -0.10
C SER A 141 -1.55 -14.75 -0.17
N TYR A 142 -1.26 -15.27 -1.35
CA TYR A 142 -1.07 -16.69 -1.57
C TYR A 142 0.15 -17.24 -0.81
N GLN A 143 1.29 -16.55 -0.91
CA GLN A 143 2.52 -16.97 -0.23
C GLN A 143 2.33 -17.03 1.28
N PHE A 144 1.63 -16.05 1.85
CA PHE A 144 1.36 -16.05 3.28
C PHE A 144 0.49 -17.24 3.70
N THR A 145 -0.53 -17.56 2.93
CA THR A 145 -1.42 -18.69 3.17
C THR A 145 -0.66 -20.01 3.07
N GLU A 146 0.16 -20.16 2.03
CA GLU A 146 0.99 -21.34 1.81
C GLU A 146 1.99 -21.53 2.95
N TYR A 147 2.63 -20.46 3.39
CA TYR A 147 3.56 -20.52 4.51
C TYR A 147 2.87 -21.01 5.78
N LYS A 148 1.67 -20.54 6.07
CA LYS A 148 0.92 -21.02 7.23
C LYS A 148 0.57 -22.49 7.11
N THR A 149 0.20 -22.95 5.94
CA THR A 149 -0.13 -24.33 5.67
C THR A 149 1.10 -25.24 5.92
N ASP A 150 2.26 -24.82 5.41
CA ASP A 150 3.51 -25.56 5.61
C ASP A 150 3.86 -25.65 7.09
N ARG A 151 3.70 -24.59 7.83
CA ARG A 151 3.95 -24.60 9.27
C ARG A 151 3.03 -25.57 10.00
N LYS A 152 1.78 -25.64 9.60
CA LYS A 152 0.83 -26.58 10.19
C LYS A 152 1.19 -28.02 9.84
N SER A 153 1.68 -28.26 8.64
CA SER A 153 2.04 -29.61 8.23
C SER A 153 3.30 -30.13 8.92
N VAL A 154 4.15 -29.26 9.39
CA VAL A 154 5.37 -29.63 10.14
C VAL A 154 5.04 -30.05 11.58
N VAL A 155 3.99 -29.51 12.12
CA VAL A 155 3.57 -29.81 13.48
C VAL A 155 2.80 -31.14 13.51
#